data_f04d98593f471d5c9568838b5b0470cd
#
_entry.id   f04d98593f471d5c9568838b5b0470cd
#
_cell.length_a   1.000
_cell.length_b   1.000
_cell.length_c   1.000
_cell.angle_alpha   90.00
_cell.angle_beta   90.00
_cell.angle_gamma   90.00
#
_symmetry.space_group_name_H-M   'P 1'
#
loop_
_entity.id
_entity.type
_entity.pdbx_description
1 polymer ?
#
loop_
_entity_poly.entity_id
_entity_poly.type
_entity_poly.pdbx_seq_one_letter_code
_entity_poly.pdbx_strand_id
1 'polypeptide(L)'
;YSLREYVAGDPFKNINWKAYARTGELMVNEKCRDAVTDLYLLIDSRDISRIGTVLKNPLEMSTVSAASLAAFFLKRRDSVALGIYGEKLSYLPPDTGDKQYFKILSALAGVTAKGEMPLQAVTNSLSGRFSRGSPVFIISSCEGDGTVPAAVRDLVGRGHEVTVLSPSS
;
A
#
# COMPACT_ATOMS: atom_id res chain seq x y z
N TYR A 1 10.73 19.14 -5.26
CA TYR A 1 10.67 20.32 -6.14
C TYR A 1 11.46 19.99 -7.40
N SER A 2 10.82 20.07 -8.59
CA SER A 2 11.52 20.10 -9.87
C SER A 2 11.79 21.56 -10.26
N LEU A 3 12.87 21.78 -11.00
CA LEU A 3 13.19 23.07 -11.63
C LEU A 3 12.75 22.98 -13.09
N ARG A 4 11.94 23.94 -13.54
CA ARG A 4 11.65 24.15 -14.96
C ARG A 4 11.89 25.60 -15.35
N GLU A 5 12.02 25.85 -16.63
CA GLU A 5 12.12 27.22 -17.15
C GLU A 5 10.84 28.02 -16.87
N TYR A 6 11.03 29.30 -16.59
CA TYR A 6 9.95 30.27 -16.40
C TYR A 6 9.18 30.49 -17.71
N VAL A 7 7.86 30.43 -17.62
CA VAL A 7 6.97 30.78 -18.72
C VAL A 7 6.16 32.02 -18.32
N ALA A 8 5.93 32.94 -19.25
CA ALA A 8 5.15 34.14 -18.99
C ALA A 8 3.77 33.81 -18.42
N GLY A 9 3.48 34.30 -17.19
CA GLY A 9 2.29 33.98 -16.41
C GLY A 9 2.55 33.17 -15.12
N ASP A 10 3.75 32.63 -14.94
CA ASP A 10 4.12 31.99 -13.69
C ASP A 10 4.23 33.03 -12.54
N PRO A 11 3.77 32.65 -11.32
CA PRO A 11 3.89 33.55 -10.17
C PRO A 11 5.35 33.84 -9.82
N PHE A 12 5.74 35.08 -9.75
CA PHE A 12 7.11 35.51 -9.39
C PHE A 12 7.63 34.93 -8.06
N LYS A 13 6.75 34.68 -7.12
CA LYS A 13 7.10 34.06 -5.82
C LYS A 13 7.67 32.63 -5.93
N ASN A 14 7.46 31.97 -7.08
CA ASN A 14 7.94 30.62 -7.33
C ASN A 14 9.31 30.61 -8.05
N ILE A 15 9.83 31.78 -8.44
CA ILE A 15 11.14 31.88 -9.10
C ILE A 15 12.24 31.45 -8.14
N ASN A 16 13.12 30.59 -8.61
CA ASN A 16 14.33 30.19 -7.90
C ASN A 16 15.46 31.21 -8.13
N TRP A 17 15.46 32.24 -7.31
CA TRP A 17 16.46 33.32 -7.39
C TRP A 17 17.89 32.81 -7.20
N LYS A 18 18.09 31.72 -6.47
CA LYS A 18 19.40 31.09 -6.28
C LYS A 18 19.89 30.40 -7.57
N ALA A 19 19.00 29.78 -8.32
CA ALA A 19 19.31 29.20 -9.62
C ALA A 19 19.64 30.35 -10.63
N TYR A 20 18.79 31.38 -10.70
CA TYR A 20 19.00 32.56 -11.56
C TYR A 20 20.36 33.23 -11.33
N ALA A 21 20.74 33.44 -10.08
CA ALA A 21 22.05 34.04 -9.75
C ALA A 21 23.25 33.21 -10.22
N ARG A 22 23.05 31.93 -10.47
CA ARG A 22 24.12 30.99 -10.87
C ARG A 22 24.14 30.71 -12.37
N THR A 23 22.98 30.67 -13.01
CA THR A 23 22.84 30.26 -14.42
C THR A 23 22.46 31.41 -15.34
N GLY A 24 21.93 32.53 -14.83
CA GLY A 24 21.37 33.63 -15.62
C GLY A 24 20.00 33.33 -16.24
N GLU A 25 19.45 32.13 -16.02
CA GLU A 25 18.16 31.69 -16.58
C GLU A 25 17.08 31.69 -15.50
N LEU A 26 15.91 32.24 -15.86
CA LEU A 26 14.77 32.28 -14.96
C LEU A 26 14.17 30.83 -14.83
N MET A 27 14.37 30.25 -13.67
CA MET A 27 13.85 28.92 -13.32
C MET A 27 12.78 29.02 -12.23
N VAL A 28 11.73 28.24 -12.34
CA VAL A 28 10.63 28.18 -11.37
C VAL A 28 10.73 26.88 -10.58
N ASN A 29 10.58 27.01 -9.26
CA ASN A 29 10.36 25.85 -8.39
C ASN A 29 8.93 25.34 -8.63
N GLU A 30 8.81 24.30 -9.40
CA GLU A 30 7.56 23.58 -9.54
C GLU A 30 7.38 22.67 -8.33
N LYS A 31 6.33 22.92 -7.54
CA LYS A 31 5.91 21.91 -6.57
C LYS A 31 5.41 20.70 -7.36
N CYS A 32 6.24 19.68 -7.53
CA CYS A 32 5.68 18.37 -7.77
C CYS A 32 4.69 18.16 -6.62
N ARG A 33 3.40 18.12 -6.89
CA ARG A 33 2.49 17.42 -6.02
C ARG A 33 3.00 15.99 -6.07
N ASP A 34 3.57 15.52 -4.95
CA ASP A 34 3.74 14.08 -4.79
C ASP A 34 2.36 13.52 -5.09
N ALA A 35 2.24 12.83 -6.21
CA ALA A 35 0.97 12.22 -6.57
C ALA A 35 0.65 11.27 -5.43
N VAL A 36 -0.46 11.52 -4.72
CA VAL A 36 -0.93 10.62 -3.66
C VAL A 36 -1.08 9.25 -4.30
N THR A 37 -0.25 8.32 -3.87
CA THR A 37 -0.27 6.97 -4.40
C THR A 37 -1.19 6.13 -3.53
N ASP A 38 -2.18 5.49 -4.13
CA ASP A 38 -3.00 4.50 -3.44
C ASP A 38 -2.19 3.22 -3.27
N LEU A 39 -2.00 2.79 -2.05
CA LEU A 39 -1.28 1.59 -1.68
C LEU A 39 -2.27 0.56 -1.10
N TYR A 40 -2.13 -0.68 -1.50
CA TYR A 40 -3.02 -1.76 -1.06
C TYR A 40 -2.25 -2.77 -0.22
N LEU A 41 -2.70 -2.98 1.02
CA LEU A 41 -2.20 -4.02 1.92
C LEU A 41 -3.20 -5.16 1.94
N LEU A 42 -2.79 -6.36 1.57
CA LEU A 42 -3.59 -7.59 1.63
C LEU A 42 -2.98 -8.52 2.67
N ILE A 43 -3.75 -8.86 3.70
CA ILE A 43 -3.31 -9.68 4.82
C ILE A 43 -4.03 -11.01 4.81
N ASP A 44 -3.24 -12.07 4.87
CA ASP A 44 -3.71 -13.44 5.03
C ASP A 44 -4.07 -13.72 6.48
N SER A 45 -5.35 -13.99 6.74
CA SER A 45 -5.87 -14.43 8.03
C SER A 45 -6.54 -15.81 7.95
N ARG A 46 -6.14 -16.64 6.98
CA ARG A 46 -6.64 -18.02 6.87
C ARG A 46 -6.18 -18.87 8.06
N ASP A 47 -6.81 -20.02 8.27
CA ASP A 47 -6.49 -20.91 9.40
C ASP A 47 -5.02 -21.33 9.46
N ILE A 48 -4.36 -21.47 8.31
CA ILE A 48 -2.92 -21.79 8.21
C ILE A 48 -2.03 -20.72 8.86
N SER A 49 -2.48 -19.47 8.90
CA SER A 49 -1.75 -18.37 9.55
C SER A 49 -1.70 -18.49 11.08
N ARG A 50 -2.37 -19.50 11.65
CA ARG A 50 -2.40 -19.79 13.09
C ARG A 50 -1.26 -20.68 13.58
N ILE A 51 -0.46 -21.25 12.68
CA ILE A 51 0.62 -22.17 13.03
C ILE A 51 1.71 -21.41 13.78
N GLY A 52 2.04 -21.82 15.00
CA GLY A 52 3.07 -21.20 15.84
C GLY A 52 2.64 -21.03 17.29
N THR A 53 3.44 -20.29 18.05
CA THR A 53 3.11 -19.92 19.44
C THR A 53 2.25 -18.66 19.50
N VAL A 54 1.60 -18.39 20.64
CA VAL A 54 0.72 -17.22 20.83
C VAL A 54 1.42 -15.89 20.52
N LEU A 55 2.74 -15.80 20.71
CA LEU A 55 3.54 -14.58 20.49
C LEU A 55 4.38 -14.61 19.22
N LYS A 56 4.43 -15.72 18.50
CA LYS A 56 5.19 -15.88 17.26
C LYS A 56 4.38 -16.72 16.27
N ASN A 57 3.31 -16.18 15.77
CA ASN A 57 2.56 -16.80 14.68
C ASN A 57 2.56 -15.87 13.44
N PRO A 58 2.43 -16.43 12.24
CA PRO A 58 2.43 -15.65 11.01
C PRO A 58 1.40 -14.53 10.99
N LEU A 59 0.23 -14.71 11.61
CA LEU A 59 -0.81 -13.67 11.66
C LEU A 59 -0.38 -12.47 12.49
N GLU A 60 0.20 -12.70 13.68
CA GLU A 60 0.73 -11.64 14.54
C GLU A 60 1.80 -10.81 13.79
N MET A 61 2.75 -11.52 13.17
CA MET A 61 3.80 -10.87 12.37
C MET A 61 3.23 -10.12 11.18
N SER A 62 2.21 -10.65 10.53
CA SER A 62 1.51 -10.00 9.42
C SER A 62 0.82 -8.71 9.86
N THR A 63 0.13 -8.73 10.99
CA THR A 63 -0.58 -7.54 11.52
C THR A 63 0.40 -6.45 11.94
N VAL A 64 1.50 -6.80 12.59
CA VAL A 64 2.57 -5.84 12.97
C VAL A 64 3.22 -5.25 11.71
N SER A 65 3.54 -6.07 10.72
CA SER A 65 4.13 -5.61 9.45
C SER A 65 3.18 -4.67 8.71
N ALA A 66 1.90 -5.02 8.63
CA ALA A 66 0.89 -4.18 8.00
C ALA A 66 0.69 -2.84 8.73
N ALA A 67 0.65 -2.84 10.06
CA ALA A 67 0.55 -1.62 10.86
C ALA A 67 1.76 -0.70 10.63
N SER A 68 2.97 -1.29 10.56
CA SER A 68 4.21 -0.56 10.32
C SER A 68 4.27 0.06 8.92
N LEU A 69 3.88 -0.72 7.89
CA LEU A 69 3.78 -0.22 6.51
C LEU A 69 2.73 0.89 6.40
N ALA A 70 1.55 0.70 6.99
CA ALA A 70 0.50 1.71 6.99
C ALA A 70 0.99 3.02 7.64
N ALA A 71 1.65 2.94 8.81
CA ALA A 71 2.22 4.11 9.48
C ALA A 71 3.24 4.83 8.60
N PHE A 72 4.12 4.08 7.94
CA PHE A 72 5.17 4.64 7.07
C PHE A 72 4.57 5.40 5.88
N PHE A 73 3.64 4.78 5.15
CA PHE A 73 3.07 5.38 3.95
C PHE A 73 2.10 6.53 4.27
N LEU A 74 1.25 6.40 5.30
CA LEU A 74 0.36 7.47 5.73
C LEU A 74 1.14 8.71 6.22
N LYS A 75 2.29 8.51 6.87
CA LYS A 75 3.18 9.61 7.26
C LYS A 75 3.77 10.35 6.04
N ARG A 76 3.95 9.67 4.93
CA ARG A 76 4.36 10.24 3.64
C ARG A 76 3.23 10.91 2.88
N ARG A 77 2.02 10.88 3.43
CA ARG A 77 0.77 11.37 2.83
C ARG A 77 0.27 10.53 1.66
N ASP A 78 0.75 9.29 1.54
CA ASP A 78 0.17 8.31 0.64
C ASP A 78 -1.18 7.84 1.19
N SER A 79 -2.01 7.28 0.30
CA SER A 79 -3.30 6.72 0.62
C SER A 79 -3.15 5.21 0.83
N VAL A 80 -3.69 4.67 1.91
CA VAL A 80 -3.54 3.24 2.26
C VAL A 80 -4.89 2.57 2.37
N ALA A 81 -5.08 1.50 1.60
CA ALA A 81 -6.19 0.56 1.69
C ALA A 81 -5.75 -0.71 2.43
N LEU A 82 -6.70 -1.39 3.08
CA LEU A 82 -6.47 -2.65 3.76
C LEU A 82 -7.48 -3.69 3.32
N GLY A 83 -7.01 -4.86 2.91
CA GLY A 83 -7.81 -6.07 2.71
C GLY A 83 -7.35 -7.16 3.67
N ILE A 84 -8.26 -7.73 4.43
CA ILE A 84 -8.02 -8.87 5.31
C ILE A 84 -8.88 -10.02 4.80
N TYR A 85 -8.26 -11.14 4.47
CA TYR A 85 -8.97 -12.28 3.90
C TYR A 85 -8.71 -13.59 4.66
N GLY A 86 -9.76 -14.36 4.82
CA GLY A 86 -9.75 -15.64 5.53
C GLY A 86 -11.09 -16.33 5.33
N GLU A 87 -12.03 -16.25 6.29
CA GLU A 87 -13.40 -16.73 6.12
C GLU A 87 -14.20 -15.83 5.16
N LYS A 88 -13.93 -14.55 5.21
CA LYS A 88 -14.51 -13.53 4.35
C LYS A 88 -13.49 -12.43 4.07
N LEU A 89 -13.73 -11.65 3.03
CA LEU A 89 -12.94 -10.48 2.73
C LEU A 89 -13.49 -9.26 3.49
N SER A 90 -12.68 -8.69 4.37
CA SER A 90 -12.89 -7.38 4.96
C SER A 90 -12.05 -6.36 4.21
N TYR A 91 -12.67 -5.29 3.72
CA TYR A 91 -11.99 -4.30 2.91
C TYR A 91 -12.22 -2.88 3.44
N LEU A 92 -11.13 -2.18 3.69
CA LEU A 92 -11.08 -0.78 4.04
C LEU A 92 -10.54 0.00 2.83
N PRO A 93 -11.34 0.90 2.23
CA PRO A 93 -10.91 1.66 1.04
C PRO A 93 -9.72 2.57 1.34
N PRO A 94 -8.98 2.98 0.29
CA PRO A 94 -7.84 3.88 0.45
C PRO A 94 -8.28 5.25 0.98
N ASP A 95 -7.55 5.75 1.97
CA ASP A 95 -7.74 7.06 2.58
C ASP A 95 -6.40 7.50 3.20
N THR A 96 -6.28 8.75 3.59
CA THR A 96 -5.05 9.37 4.09
C THR A 96 -5.17 9.81 5.56
N GLY A 97 -4.02 10.06 6.19
CA GLY A 97 -3.94 10.70 7.51
C GLY A 97 -4.27 9.80 8.69
N ASP A 98 -4.28 10.41 9.89
CA ASP A 98 -4.35 9.69 11.15
C ASP A 98 -5.67 8.92 11.32
N LYS A 99 -6.78 9.43 10.81
CA LYS A 99 -8.08 8.73 10.87
C LYS A 99 -8.02 7.39 10.17
N GLN A 100 -7.36 7.32 9.02
CA GLN A 100 -7.18 6.07 8.29
C GLN A 100 -6.28 5.11 9.06
N TYR A 101 -5.21 5.62 9.67
CA TYR A 101 -4.34 4.81 10.51
C TYR A 101 -5.09 4.15 11.67
N PHE A 102 -5.93 4.91 12.39
CA PHE A 102 -6.75 4.35 13.47
C PHE A 102 -7.76 3.32 12.99
N LYS A 103 -8.38 3.52 11.82
CA LYS A 103 -9.27 2.51 11.21
C LYS A 103 -8.51 1.22 10.91
N ILE A 104 -7.30 1.33 10.34
CA ILE A 104 -6.43 0.20 10.03
C ILE A 104 -6.05 -0.54 11.33
N LEU A 105 -5.57 0.17 12.36
CA LEU A 105 -5.22 -0.44 13.64
C LEU A 105 -6.41 -1.17 14.28
N SER A 106 -7.59 -0.56 14.25
CA SER A 106 -8.82 -1.17 14.79
C SER A 106 -9.20 -2.44 14.03
N ALA A 107 -9.07 -2.44 12.70
CA ALA A 107 -9.31 -3.62 11.88
C ALA A 107 -8.30 -4.73 12.19
N LEU A 108 -7.01 -4.39 12.31
CA LEU A 108 -5.94 -5.34 12.62
C LEU A 108 -6.07 -5.95 14.02
N ALA A 109 -6.48 -5.17 15.01
CA ALA A 109 -6.67 -5.64 16.39
C ALA A 109 -7.78 -6.68 16.52
N GLY A 110 -8.75 -6.68 15.61
CA GLY A 110 -9.86 -7.65 15.58
C GLY A 110 -9.63 -8.88 14.71
N VAL A 111 -8.45 -9.03 14.09
CA VAL A 111 -8.17 -10.13 13.16
C VAL A 111 -8.01 -11.45 13.92
N THR A 112 -8.70 -12.46 13.43
CA THR A 112 -8.55 -13.85 13.90
C THR A 112 -8.28 -14.76 12.71
N ALA A 113 -7.41 -15.75 12.89
CA ALA A 113 -7.15 -16.74 11.85
C ALA A 113 -8.39 -17.63 11.68
N LYS A 114 -9.01 -17.56 10.50
CA LYS A 114 -10.21 -18.36 10.18
C LYS A 114 -10.47 -18.41 8.68
N GLY A 115 -10.83 -19.61 8.19
CA GLY A 115 -11.26 -19.84 6.82
C GLY A 115 -10.12 -20.08 5.84
N GLU A 116 -10.46 -20.24 4.56
CA GLU A 116 -9.57 -20.74 3.52
C GLU A 116 -9.74 -19.98 2.18
N MET A 117 -10.18 -18.72 2.22
CA MET A 117 -10.39 -17.95 0.98
C MET A 117 -9.08 -17.81 0.20
N PRO A 118 -9.00 -18.28 -1.07
CA PRO A 118 -7.78 -18.20 -1.84
C PRO A 118 -7.50 -16.76 -2.31
N LEU A 119 -6.22 -16.40 -2.43
CA LEU A 119 -5.79 -15.07 -2.85
C LEU A 119 -6.37 -14.65 -4.22
N GLN A 120 -6.51 -15.59 -5.16
CA GLN A 120 -7.12 -15.31 -6.47
C GLN A 120 -8.57 -14.80 -6.35
N ALA A 121 -9.36 -15.34 -5.43
CA ALA A 121 -10.72 -14.86 -5.18
C ALA A 121 -10.72 -13.43 -4.62
N VAL A 122 -9.77 -13.11 -3.74
CA VAL A 122 -9.57 -11.77 -3.17
C VAL A 122 -9.22 -10.77 -4.26
N THR A 123 -8.20 -11.06 -5.06
CA THR A 123 -7.75 -10.17 -6.14
C THR A 123 -8.82 -9.96 -7.21
N ASN A 124 -9.60 -10.98 -7.53
CA ASN A 124 -10.73 -10.87 -8.44
C ASN A 124 -11.83 -9.95 -7.87
N SER A 125 -12.16 -10.11 -6.58
CA SER A 125 -13.18 -9.29 -5.90
C SER A 125 -12.77 -7.82 -5.78
N LEU A 126 -11.48 -7.54 -5.68
CA LEU A 126 -10.93 -6.18 -5.54
C LEU A 126 -10.45 -5.58 -6.86
N SER A 127 -10.49 -6.32 -7.96
CA SER A 127 -9.89 -5.91 -9.24
C SER A 127 -10.38 -4.57 -9.78
N GLY A 128 -11.66 -4.24 -9.55
CA GLY A 128 -12.24 -2.95 -9.93
C GLY A 128 -12.03 -1.81 -8.93
N ARG A 129 -11.35 -2.09 -7.80
CA ARG A 129 -11.11 -1.13 -6.72
C ARG A 129 -9.67 -0.67 -6.65
N PHE A 130 -8.76 -1.34 -7.36
CA PHE A 130 -7.36 -0.96 -7.42
C PHE A 130 -7.17 0.20 -8.38
N SER A 131 -6.53 1.26 -7.93
CA SER A 131 -6.08 2.36 -8.78
C SER A 131 -4.97 1.86 -9.71
N ARG A 132 -4.98 2.30 -10.96
CA ARG A 132 -4.05 1.82 -11.98
C ARG A 132 -2.59 2.09 -11.58
N GLY A 133 -1.73 1.09 -11.70
CA GLY A 133 -0.30 1.22 -11.38
C GLY A 133 0.03 1.29 -9.89
N SER A 134 -0.95 1.08 -9.00
CA SER A 134 -0.73 1.17 -7.56
C SER A 134 0.07 -0.03 -7.02
N PRO A 135 0.93 0.17 -6.01
CA PRO A 135 1.62 -0.89 -5.32
C PRO A 135 0.66 -1.72 -4.46
N VAL A 136 0.83 -3.03 -4.52
CA VAL A 136 0.08 -4.03 -3.75
C VAL A 136 1.04 -4.85 -2.92
N PHE A 137 0.89 -4.79 -1.60
CA PHE A 137 1.64 -5.61 -0.66
C PHE A 137 0.76 -6.77 -0.20
N ILE A 138 1.23 -7.98 -0.44
CA ILE A 138 0.58 -9.21 0.01
C ILE A 138 1.40 -9.74 1.17
N ILE A 139 0.78 -9.84 2.35
CA ILE A 139 1.42 -10.33 3.57
C ILE A 139 0.82 -11.68 3.89
N SER A 140 1.52 -12.75 3.53
CA SER A 140 1.06 -14.13 3.64
C SER A 140 2.25 -15.09 3.70
N SER A 141 2.12 -16.19 4.43
CA SER A 141 3.07 -17.30 4.33
C SER A 141 3.05 -17.97 2.96
N CYS A 142 2.03 -17.73 2.15
CA CYS A 142 1.75 -18.38 0.87
C CYS A 142 1.53 -19.88 0.96
N GLU A 143 1.52 -20.45 2.17
CA GLU A 143 1.32 -21.87 2.38
C GLU A 143 -0.15 -22.28 2.12
N GLY A 144 -0.34 -23.47 1.58
CA GLY A 144 -1.65 -24.02 1.32
C GLY A 144 -2.50 -23.32 0.27
N ASP A 145 -1.96 -22.31 -0.44
CA ASP A 145 -2.67 -21.59 -1.51
C ASP A 145 -1.95 -21.70 -2.85
N GLY A 146 -2.32 -22.68 -3.64
CA GLY A 146 -1.81 -22.86 -5.00
C GLY A 146 -2.19 -21.74 -5.97
N THR A 147 -3.07 -20.80 -5.57
CA THR A 147 -3.53 -19.71 -6.44
C THR A 147 -2.65 -18.47 -6.39
N VAL A 148 -1.73 -18.37 -5.43
CA VAL A 148 -0.85 -17.21 -5.25
C VAL A 148 -0.10 -16.82 -6.53
N PRO A 149 0.55 -17.75 -7.27
CA PRO A 149 1.27 -17.38 -8.49
C PRO A 149 0.35 -16.83 -9.60
N ALA A 150 -0.89 -17.31 -9.68
CA ALA A 150 -1.87 -16.81 -10.63
C ALA A 150 -2.35 -15.41 -10.24
N ALA A 151 -2.68 -15.20 -8.98
CA ALA A 151 -3.11 -13.91 -8.44
C ALA A 151 -2.03 -12.81 -8.64
N VAL A 152 -0.77 -13.14 -8.36
CA VAL A 152 0.35 -12.22 -8.57
C VAL A 152 0.54 -11.88 -10.05
N ARG A 153 0.50 -12.89 -10.95
CA ARG A 153 0.58 -12.64 -12.40
C ARG A 153 -0.53 -11.74 -12.91
N ASP A 154 -1.76 -11.94 -12.44
CA ASP A 154 -2.90 -11.12 -12.84
C ASP A 154 -2.73 -9.66 -12.39
N LEU A 155 -2.28 -9.42 -11.17
CA LEU A 155 -2.01 -8.08 -10.66
C LEU A 155 -0.89 -7.40 -11.47
N VAL A 156 0.23 -8.09 -11.70
CA VAL A 156 1.35 -7.57 -12.50
C VAL A 156 0.90 -7.32 -13.96
N GLY A 157 0.12 -8.23 -14.53
CA GLY A 157 -0.44 -8.07 -15.89
C GLY A 157 -1.38 -6.87 -16.03
N ARG A 158 -1.98 -6.41 -14.94
CA ARG A 158 -2.80 -5.17 -14.87
C ARG A 158 -1.96 -3.91 -14.59
N GLY A 159 -0.64 -4.06 -14.46
CA GLY A 159 0.31 -2.97 -14.26
C GLY A 159 0.52 -2.56 -12.80
N HIS A 160 0.17 -3.41 -11.84
CA HIS A 160 0.46 -3.18 -10.42
C HIS A 160 1.89 -3.64 -10.06
N GLU A 161 2.52 -2.91 -9.15
CA GLU A 161 3.74 -3.36 -8.48
C GLU A 161 3.38 -4.27 -7.31
N VAL A 162 3.77 -5.54 -7.37
CA VAL A 162 3.39 -6.52 -6.33
C VAL A 162 4.61 -6.90 -5.49
N THR A 163 4.47 -6.73 -4.19
CA THR A 163 5.46 -7.18 -3.20
C THR A 163 4.80 -8.23 -2.29
N VAL A 164 5.40 -9.40 -2.21
CA VAL A 164 4.96 -10.46 -1.29
C VAL A 164 5.90 -10.49 -0.10
N LEU A 165 5.34 -10.33 1.09
CA LEU A 165 6.03 -10.42 2.37
C LEU A 165 5.60 -11.72 3.05
N SER A 166 6.54 -12.65 3.21
CA SER A 166 6.28 -13.89 3.93
C SER A 166 6.81 -13.78 5.36
N PRO A 167 5.92 -13.69 6.37
CA PRO A 167 6.34 -13.77 7.75
C PRO A 167 6.85 -15.19 8.04
N SER A 168 8.14 -15.30 8.33
CA SER A 168 8.75 -16.57 8.78
C SER A 168 8.94 -16.53 10.29
N SER A 169 8.53 -17.59 10.96
CA SER A 169 8.77 -17.83 12.39
C SER A 169 10.22 -18.22 12.66
#